data_5be81ecfb79c4a46756eab86a7800fac
#
_entry.id   5be81ecfb79c4a46756eab86a7800fac
#
_cell.length_a   1.000
_cell.length_b   1.000
_cell.length_c   1.000
_cell.angle_alpha   90.00
_cell.angle_beta   90.00
_cell.angle_gamma   90.00
#
_symmetry.space_group_name_H-M   'P 1'
#
loop_
_entity.id
_entity.type
_entity.pdbx_description
1 polymer ?
#
loop_
_entity_poly.entity_id
_entity_poly.type
_entity_poly.pdbx_seq_one_letter_code
_entity_poly.pdbx_strand_id
1 'polypeptide(L)'
;AVTYLRETSDRLIEAGNVKNIIFDFKDVSFMDSSGIGLIMGRYKKVMFIGGKAAVTNVGKTVDRIFKVSGLYKIIEKYDTIQEAFYENRI
;
A
#
# COMPACT_ATOMS: atom_id res chain seq x y z
N ALA A 1 -8.23 -4.88 -10.38
CA ALA A 1 -7.70 -4.62 -9.01
C ALA A 1 -6.32 -3.98 -9.08
N VAL A 2 -5.38 -4.63 -9.79
CA VAL A 2 -4.02 -4.09 -9.91
C VAL A 2 -4.01 -2.76 -10.66
N THR A 3 -4.75 -2.65 -11.76
CA THR A 3 -4.83 -1.42 -12.53
C THR A 3 -5.39 -0.26 -11.70
N TYR A 4 -6.46 -0.54 -10.96
CA TYR A 4 -7.06 0.48 -10.09
C TYR A 4 -6.06 0.97 -9.04
N LEU A 5 -5.37 0.03 -8.39
CA LEU A 5 -4.39 0.35 -7.38
C LEU A 5 -3.25 1.20 -7.94
N ARG A 6 -2.78 0.87 -9.16
CA ARG A 6 -1.72 1.62 -9.81
C ARG A 6 -2.13 3.06 -10.11
N GLU A 7 -3.31 3.24 -10.68
CA GLU A 7 -3.82 4.57 -11.00
C GLU A 7 -3.94 5.43 -9.76
N THR A 8 -4.48 4.86 -8.69
CA THR A 8 -4.64 5.59 -7.43
C THR A 8 -3.29 5.96 -6.83
N SER A 9 -2.35 5.00 -6.82
CA SER A 9 -1.01 5.23 -6.27
C SER A 9 -0.26 6.30 -7.06
N ASP A 10 -0.31 6.25 -8.39
CA ASP A 10 0.38 7.22 -9.23
C ASP A 10 -0.15 8.63 -8.99
N ARG A 11 -1.46 8.79 -8.91
CA ARG A 11 -2.04 10.10 -8.64
C ARG A 11 -1.61 10.67 -7.29
N LEU A 12 -1.57 9.83 -6.26
CA LEU A 12 -1.15 10.27 -4.93
C LEU A 12 0.31 10.73 -4.91
N ILE A 13 1.18 10.03 -5.62
CA ILE A 13 2.60 10.39 -5.70
C ILE A 13 2.79 11.65 -6.55
N GLU A 14 2.08 11.75 -7.67
CA GLU A 14 2.20 12.87 -8.60
C GLU A 14 1.61 14.18 -8.06
N ALA A 15 0.85 14.10 -6.99
CA ALA A 15 0.33 15.32 -6.35
C ALA A 15 1.41 16.20 -5.76
N GLY A 16 2.66 15.80 -5.83
CA GLY A 16 3.81 16.64 -5.56
C GLY A 16 4.09 16.93 -4.10
N ASN A 17 3.10 17.30 -3.36
CA ASN A 17 3.23 17.59 -1.92
C ASN A 17 2.74 16.44 -1.04
N VAL A 18 2.33 15.34 -1.65
CA VAL A 18 1.92 14.13 -0.92
C VAL A 18 3.17 13.30 -0.65
N LYS A 19 3.48 13.11 0.63
CA LYS A 19 4.63 12.30 1.05
C LYS A 19 4.25 10.89 1.46
N ASN A 20 3.00 10.67 1.83
CA ASN A 20 2.55 9.39 2.37
C ASN A 20 1.50 8.78 1.47
N ILE A 21 1.44 7.46 1.46
CA ILE A 21 0.48 6.73 0.63
C ILE A 21 -0.13 5.59 1.44
N ILE A 22 -1.43 5.42 1.29
CA ILE A 22 -2.16 4.28 1.84
C ILE A 22 -2.69 3.47 0.66
N PHE A 23 -2.34 2.18 0.64
CA PHE A 23 -2.90 1.24 -0.32
C PHE A 23 -4.09 0.56 0.33
N ASP A 24 -5.29 0.90 -0.12
CA ASP A 24 -6.51 0.34 0.46
C ASP A 24 -6.97 -0.87 -0.37
N PHE A 25 -7.08 -2.02 0.30
CA PHE A 25 -7.44 -3.28 -0.33
C PHE A 25 -8.86 -3.72 -0.05
N LYS A 26 -9.72 -2.81 0.36
CA LYS A 26 -11.10 -3.12 0.73
C LYS A 26 -11.83 -3.95 -0.34
N ASP A 27 -11.66 -3.60 -1.59
CA ASP A 27 -12.35 -4.26 -2.70
C ASP A 27 -11.45 -5.19 -3.50
N VAL A 28 -10.28 -5.51 -2.97
CA VAL A 28 -9.30 -6.38 -3.64
C VAL A 28 -9.36 -7.76 -3.02
N SER A 29 -9.75 -8.76 -3.82
CA SER A 29 -9.92 -10.13 -3.34
C SER A 29 -8.73 -11.03 -3.67
N PHE A 30 -7.84 -10.61 -4.53
CA PHE A 30 -6.69 -11.40 -4.95
C PHE A 30 -5.54 -10.49 -5.39
N MET A 31 -4.31 -11.00 -5.26
CA MET A 31 -3.11 -10.28 -5.65
C MET A 31 -2.09 -11.28 -6.19
N ASP A 32 -1.43 -10.93 -7.28
CA ASP A 32 -0.36 -11.76 -7.85
C ASP A 32 1.00 -11.03 -7.71
N SER A 33 2.05 -11.66 -8.26
CA SER A 33 3.39 -11.10 -8.17
C SER A 33 3.52 -9.74 -8.85
N SER A 34 2.73 -9.48 -9.89
CA SER A 34 2.72 -8.17 -10.55
C SER A 34 2.21 -7.09 -9.61
N GLY A 35 1.15 -7.41 -8.85
CA GLY A 35 0.60 -6.49 -7.87
C GLY A 35 1.57 -6.20 -6.73
N ILE A 36 2.25 -7.24 -6.24
CA ILE A 36 3.29 -7.09 -5.22
C ILE A 36 4.39 -6.17 -5.73
N GLY A 37 4.88 -6.41 -6.95
CA GLY A 37 5.91 -5.59 -7.55
C GLY A 37 5.49 -4.13 -7.70
N LEU A 38 4.23 -3.90 -8.02
CA LEU A 38 3.68 -2.56 -8.14
C LEU A 38 3.70 -1.82 -6.79
N ILE A 39 3.25 -2.49 -5.73
CA ILE A 39 3.26 -1.92 -4.39
C ILE A 39 4.69 -1.58 -3.98
N MET A 40 5.63 -2.50 -4.20
CA MET A 40 7.02 -2.27 -3.84
C MET A 40 7.64 -1.11 -4.62
N GLY A 41 7.30 -0.98 -5.90
CA GLY A 41 7.76 0.14 -6.71
C GLY A 41 7.27 1.49 -6.17
N ARG A 42 6.01 1.56 -5.79
CA ARG A 42 5.44 2.78 -5.20
C ARG A 42 6.00 3.05 -3.81
N TYR A 43 6.20 1.99 -3.03
CA TYR A 43 6.83 2.09 -1.72
C TYR A 43 8.22 2.74 -1.84
N LYS A 44 9.02 2.29 -2.78
CA LYS A 44 10.37 2.85 -2.99
C LYS A 44 10.32 4.33 -3.33
N LYS A 45 9.38 4.73 -4.19
CA LYS A 45 9.20 6.14 -4.55
C LYS A 45 8.86 6.99 -3.33
N VAL A 46 7.94 6.50 -2.49
CA VAL A 46 7.52 7.21 -1.29
C VAL A 46 8.68 7.31 -0.30
N MET A 47 9.42 6.23 -0.11
CA MET A 47 10.59 6.25 0.77
C MET A 47 11.66 7.23 0.27
N PHE A 48 11.85 7.29 -1.04
CA PHE A 48 12.84 8.19 -1.63
C PHE A 48 12.55 9.65 -1.32
N ILE A 49 11.29 10.03 -1.26
CA ILE A 49 10.89 11.40 -0.94
C ILE A 49 10.63 11.63 0.55
N GLY A 50 11.01 10.67 1.39
CA GLY A 50 10.89 10.79 2.84
C GLY A 50 9.49 10.56 3.39
N GLY A 51 8.64 9.88 2.62
CA GLY A 51 7.27 9.60 3.05
C GLY A 51 7.11 8.28 3.76
N LYS A 52 5.86 7.93 4.03
CA LYS A 52 5.46 6.67 4.65
C LYS A 52 4.44 5.96 3.79
N ALA A 53 4.39 4.63 3.91
CA ALA A 53 3.44 3.82 3.18
C ALA A 53 2.81 2.78 4.11
N ALA A 54 1.54 2.50 3.88
CA ALA A 54 0.82 1.49 4.65
C ALA A 54 -0.20 0.79 3.77
N VAL A 55 -0.61 -0.41 4.17
CA VAL A 55 -1.72 -1.14 3.56
C VAL A 55 -2.86 -1.26 4.57
N THR A 56 -4.09 -1.20 4.09
CA THR A 56 -5.27 -1.25 4.94
C THR A 56 -6.34 -2.15 4.33
N ASN A 57 -7.25 -2.61 5.18
CA ASN A 57 -8.42 -3.42 4.78
C ASN A 57 -8.03 -4.66 3.97
N VAL A 58 -6.94 -5.31 4.38
CA VAL A 58 -6.42 -6.50 3.68
C VAL A 58 -7.25 -7.71 4.07
N GLY A 59 -7.90 -8.34 3.09
CA GLY A 59 -8.67 -9.55 3.33
C GLY A 59 -7.77 -10.77 3.49
N LYS A 60 -8.37 -11.90 3.87
CA LYS A 60 -7.65 -13.13 4.21
C LYS A 60 -6.69 -13.61 3.13
N THR A 61 -7.17 -13.67 1.90
CA THR A 61 -6.38 -14.19 0.78
C THR A 61 -5.18 -13.31 0.48
N VAL A 62 -5.42 -12.01 0.40
CA VAL A 62 -4.37 -11.03 0.11
C VAL A 62 -3.38 -10.96 1.28
N ASP A 63 -3.89 -11.05 2.51
CA ASP A 63 -3.06 -11.05 3.71
C ASP A 63 -2.04 -12.19 3.68
N ARG A 64 -2.49 -13.39 3.33
CA ARG A 64 -1.59 -14.55 3.21
C ARG A 64 -0.51 -14.31 2.16
N ILE A 65 -0.89 -13.76 1.02
CA ILE A 65 0.04 -13.46 -0.06
C ILE A 65 1.09 -12.45 0.41
N PHE A 66 0.67 -11.42 1.13
CA PHE A 66 1.60 -10.42 1.65
C PHE A 66 2.57 -10.99 2.69
N LYS A 67 2.09 -11.91 3.53
CA LYS A 67 2.95 -12.60 4.49
C LYS A 67 4.01 -13.45 3.79
N VAL A 68 3.58 -14.25 2.82
CA VAL A 68 4.48 -15.15 2.10
C VAL A 68 5.50 -14.38 1.28
N SER A 69 5.10 -13.28 0.67
CA SER A 69 5.99 -12.45 -0.15
C SER A 69 7.00 -11.65 0.66
N GLY A 70 6.80 -11.54 1.96
CA GLY A 70 7.66 -10.73 2.82
C GLY A 70 7.30 -9.23 2.81
N LEU A 71 6.19 -8.85 2.19
CA LEU A 71 5.82 -7.45 2.09
C LEU A 71 5.68 -6.79 3.45
N TYR A 72 5.16 -7.51 4.44
CA TYR A 72 4.97 -6.97 5.78
C TYR A 72 6.27 -6.70 6.53
N LYS A 73 7.41 -7.14 6.01
CA LYS A 73 8.71 -6.80 6.60
C LYS A 73 9.13 -5.37 6.29
N ILE A 74 8.53 -4.77 5.26
CA ILE A 74 8.91 -3.43 4.81
C ILE A 74 7.77 -2.42 4.87
N ILE A 75 6.51 -2.86 4.91
CA ILE A 75 5.37 -1.94 4.88
C ILE A 75 4.45 -2.23 6.06
N GLU A 76 3.92 -1.16 6.66
CA GLU A 76 3.01 -1.27 7.80
C GLU A 76 1.62 -1.70 7.36
N LYS A 77 0.98 -2.52 8.19
CA LYS A 77 -0.41 -2.95 7.99
C LYS A 77 -1.29 -2.39 9.07
N TYR A 78 -2.42 -1.84 8.67
CA TYR A 78 -3.48 -1.39 9.60
C TYR A 78 -4.80 -1.95 9.14
N ASP A 79 -5.74 -2.13 10.07
CA ASP A 79 -7.05 -2.68 9.71
C ASP A 79 -7.88 -1.70 8.89
N THR A 80 -7.79 -0.41 9.20
CA THR A 80 -8.57 0.62 8.51
C THR A 80 -7.69 1.81 8.13
N ILE A 81 -8.19 2.63 7.21
CA ILE A 81 -7.55 3.87 6.83
C ILE A 81 -7.42 4.81 8.03
N GLN A 82 -8.48 4.88 8.86
CA GLN A 82 -8.50 5.73 10.05
C GLN A 82 -7.39 5.32 11.02
N GLU A 83 -7.19 4.02 11.19
CA GLU A 83 -6.14 3.50 12.06
C GLU A 83 -4.75 3.90 11.57
N ALA A 84 -4.53 3.82 10.26
CA ALA A 84 -3.26 4.24 9.67
C ALA A 84 -3.01 5.74 9.93
N PHE A 85 -4.04 6.54 9.80
CA PHE A 85 -3.95 7.98 10.07
C PHE A 85 -3.56 8.27 11.51
N TYR A 86 -4.29 7.69 12.46
CA TYR A 86 -4.10 8.02 13.88
C TYR A 86 -2.82 7.43 14.45
N GLU A 87 -2.46 6.22 14.06
CA GLU A 87 -1.31 5.54 14.63
C GLU A 87 0.01 5.96 14.00
N ASN A 88 -0.01 6.21 12.68
CA ASN A 88 1.20 6.53 11.92
C ASN A 88 1.26 7.97 11.44
N ARG A 89 0.21 8.72 11.61
CA ARG A 89 0.13 10.10 11.11
C ARG A 89 0.40 10.19 9.61
N ILE A 90 -0.15 9.22 8.90
CA ILE A 90 -0.06 9.21 7.44
C ILE A 90 -1.07 10.16 6.83
#